data_154ec8d59090f23e95aa87e860856834
#
_entry.id   154ec8d59090f23e95aa87e860856834
#
_cell.length_a   1.000
_cell.length_b   1.000
_cell.length_c   1.000
_cell.angle_alpha   90.00
_cell.angle_beta   90.00
_cell.angle_gamma   90.00
#
_symmetry.space_group_name_H-M   'P 1'
#
loop_
_entity.id
_entity.type
_entity.pdbx_description
1 polymer ?
#
loop_
_entity_poly.entity_id
_entity_poly.type
_entity_poly.pdbx_seq_one_letter_code
_entity_poly.pdbx_strand_id
1 'polypeptide(L)'
;MNTRRLVTVLALVVVALLAAGCTTPDGGQTSNTSVNVLYSQGVGPMPNLLATGQVDGYIAWQPFVSIATESEIAQLVEQSGDLPPAGMWENHPCCALSAREDLLASDPGVVHAISALVQLGSDYIADNPDEAADILADWFVGRSNFTYGNVSVGSVGVMQDAIPTVVYTNEPTADWTNDTKEFVAAQKELGLISGRLANASSEEMDAILFDLGPYRAASQQVASGQFVTPARRATPLTLGYLKADMHSAALLVGIKRAQYMADTYGIALVPRDASASSPDVCDLVVNGETVAEVRLIAANAGPELMQLAATNSVQMTFAGVPPAIAAIDRGTPIKILHPLNNEGSGLVATAGSPATNWASFADWAEERSSAGRPLTIAAPQKGSIQDVMLRYALQDSGFAITER
;
A
#
# COMPACT_ATOMS: atom_id res chain seq x y z
N MET A 1 36.10 -60.89 47.03
CA MET A 1 35.14 -60.50 45.99
C MET A 1 35.86 -59.62 44.97
N ASN A 2 35.92 -60.08 43.73
CA ASN A 2 36.95 -59.70 42.76
C ASN A 2 36.72 -58.27 42.14
N THR A 3 37.68 -57.44 42.35
CA THR A 3 37.82 -56.09 41.78
C THR A 3 37.76 -56.03 40.21
N ARG A 4 37.95 -57.17 39.56
CA ARG A 4 37.86 -57.28 38.07
C ARG A 4 36.43 -57.23 37.50
N ARG A 5 35.39 -57.58 38.29
CA ARG A 5 33.97 -57.49 37.80
C ARG A 5 33.38 -56.06 37.88
N LEU A 6 33.95 -55.21 38.72
CA LEU A 6 33.46 -53.80 38.87
C LEU A 6 33.97 -52.92 37.77
N VAL A 7 35.15 -53.16 37.20
CA VAL A 7 35.74 -52.39 36.12
C VAL A 7 35.05 -52.68 34.78
N THR A 8 34.60 -53.92 34.55
CA THR A 8 33.93 -54.30 33.30
C THR A 8 32.49 -53.73 33.21
N VAL A 9 31.80 -53.57 34.33
CA VAL A 9 30.45 -53.00 34.37
C VAL A 9 30.51 -51.45 34.21
N LEU A 10 31.56 -50.81 34.73
CA LEU A 10 31.73 -49.37 34.60
C LEU A 10 32.15 -48.98 33.17
N ALA A 11 32.91 -49.81 32.46
CA ALA A 11 33.29 -49.58 31.08
C ALA A 11 32.10 -49.73 30.10
N LEU A 12 31.14 -50.64 30.39
CA LEU A 12 29.94 -50.81 29.57
C LEU A 12 28.90 -49.69 29.76
N VAL A 13 28.83 -49.08 30.95
CA VAL A 13 27.92 -47.94 31.20
C VAL A 13 28.47 -46.64 30.58
N VAL A 14 29.78 -46.45 30.52
CA VAL A 14 30.41 -45.29 29.88
C VAL A 14 30.28 -45.34 28.35
N VAL A 15 30.35 -46.54 27.75
CA VAL A 15 30.14 -46.69 26.29
C VAL A 15 28.67 -46.53 25.90
N ALA A 16 27.71 -46.89 26.77
CA ALA A 16 26.29 -46.69 26.51
C ALA A 16 25.85 -45.20 26.66
N LEU A 17 26.56 -44.41 27.47
CA LEU A 17 26.31 -42.99 27.64
C LEU A 17 26.93 -42.10 26.52
N LEU A 18 27.88 -42.64 25.75
CA LEU A 18 28.46 -41.96 24.58
C LEU A 18 27.72 -42.21 23.26
N ALA A 19 26.79 -43.16 23.23
CA ALA A 19 25.95 -43.42 22.04
C ALA A 19 24.55 -42.78 22.08
N ALA A 20 24.18 -42.09 23.17
CA ALA A 20 22.88 -41.41 23.34
C ALA A 20 22.97 -39.88 23.26
N GLY A 21 24.02 -39.35 22.71
CA GLY A 21 24.21 -37.91 22.64
C GLY A 21 24.67 -37.45 21.28
N CYS A 22 23.78 -37.32 20.33
CA CYS A 22 23.80 -36.37 19.20
C CYS A 22 22.57 -36.62 18.33
N THR A 23 21.36 -36.41 18.86
CA THR A 23 20.33 -35.77 18.07
C THR A 23 20.56 -34.27 18.31
N THR A 24 21.35 -33.66 17.44
CA THR A 24 21.28 -32.22 17.23
C THR A 24 19.81 -31.93 16.95
N PRO A 25 19.18 -30.97 17.68
CA PRO A 25 17.97 -30.38 17.14
C PRO A 25 18.34 -29.89 15.74
N ASP A 26 17.48 -30.16 14.78
CA ASP A 26 17.54 -29.49 13.46
C ASP A 26 17.78 -28.00 13.74
N GLY A 27 19.02 -27.60 13.64
CA GLY A 27 19.39 -26.21 13.54
C GLY A 27 18.78 -25.79 12.23
N GLY A 28 17.70 -25.02 12.29
CA GLY A 28 17.17 -24.36 11.12
C GLY A 28 18.37 -23.83 10.34
N GLN A 29 18.55 -24.30 9.12
CA GLN A 29 19.53 -23.75 8.20
C GLN A 29 19.18 -22.26 8.11
N THR A 30 19.92 -21.43 8.82
CA THR A 30 19.95 -20.02 8.47
C THR A 30 20.50 -19.98 7.06
N SER A 31 19.60 -19.80 6.08
CA SER A 31 20.02 -19.62 4.70
C SER A 31 20.99 -18.44 4.71
N ASN A 32 22.22 -18.66 4.25
CA ASN A 32 23.18 -17.56 4.07
C ASN A 32 22.74 -16.61 2.96
N THR A 33 21.57 -16.84 2.38
CA THR A 33 21.02 -16.06 1.28
C THR A 33 20.40 -14.78 1.80
N SER A 34 20.87 -13.65 1.28
CA SER A 34 20.41 -12.34 1.72
C SER A 34 19.99 -11.45 0.54
N VAL A 35 19.03 -10.58 0.80
CA VAL A 35 18.58 -9.52 -0.09
C VAL A 35 18.69 -8.18 0.62
N ASN A 36 19.21 -7.15 -0.10
CA ASN A 36 19.23 -5.80 0.41
C ASN A 36 17.93 -5.09 0.06
N VAL A 37 17.30 -4.43 1.01
CA VAL A 37 16.15 -3.55 0.78
C VAL A 37 16.60 -2.10 0.93
N LEU A 38 16.47 -1.33 -0.17
CA LEU A 38 16.80 0.09 -0.24
C LEU A 38 15.53 0.93 -0.15
N TYR A 39 15.46 1.85 0.82
CA TYR A 39 14.31 2.77 0.93
C TYR A 39 14.56 4.05 0.13
N SER A 40 13.79 4.25 -0.94
CA SER A 40 13.93 5.37 -1.88
C SER A 40 13.15 6.64 -1.51
N GLN A 41 12.50 6.65 -0.33
CA GLN A 41 11.66 7.77 0.17
C GLN A 41 10.49 8.12 -0.77
N GLY A 42 9.88 7.08 -1.35
CA GLY A 42 8.79 7.16 -2.31
C GLY A 42 9.16 6.44 -3.61
N VAL A 43 8.19 6.25 -4.50
CA VAL A 43 8.37 5.47 -5.74
C VAL A 43 9.03 6.27 -6.88
N GLY A 44 8.92 7.60 -6.87
CA GLY A 44 9.40 8.47 -7.95
C GLY A 44 10.84 8.21 -8.43
N PRO A 45 11.83 8.03 -7.53
CA PRO A 45 13.22 7.73 -7.93
C PRO A 45 13.45 6.33 -8.48
N MET A 46 12.57 5.34 -8.19
CA MET A 46 12.86 3.92 -8.44
C MET A 46 13.15 3.56 -9.89
N PRO A 47 12.38 4.03 -10.90
CA PRO A 47 12.69 3.72 -12.29
C PRO A 47 14.09 4.20 -12.71
N ASN A 48 14.53 5.37 -12.23
CA ASN A 48 15.88 5.87 -12.49
C ASN A 48 16.96 5.06 -11.76
N LEU A 49 16.72 4.63 -10.53
CA LEU A 49 17.64 3.75 -9.78
C LEU A 49 17.83 2.44 -10.52
N LEU A 50 16.75 1.87 -11.09
CA LEU A 50 16.79 0.65 -11.87
C LEU A 50 17.50 0.86 -13.21
N ALA A 51 17.12 1.88 -13.99
CA ALA A 51 17.69 2.18 -15.29
C ALA A 51 19.20 2.47 -15.23
N THR A 52 19.70 2.97 -14.09
CA THR A 52 21.13 3.25 -13.86
C THR A 52 21.87 2.10 -13.17
N GLY A 53 21.21 0.97 -12.89
CA GLY A 53 21.81 -0.20 -12.25
C GLY A 53 22.20 -0.01 -10.78
N GLN A 54 21.58 0.96 -10.09
CA GLN A 54 21.81 1.17 -8.66
C GLN A 54 21.00 0.18 -7.81
N VAL A 55 19.92 -0.36 -8.37
CA VAL A 55 19.13 -1.45 -7.81
C VAL A 55 18.91 -2.53 -8.87
N ASP A 56 18.69 -3.77 -8.45
CA ASP A 56 18.43 -4.92 -9.33
C ASP A 56 16.93 -5.07 -9.63
N GLY A 57 16.06 -4.46 -8.80
CA GLY A 57 14.62 -4.46 -8.92
C GLY A 57 13.97 -3.50 -7.93
N TYR A 58 12.66 -3.38 -8.00
CA TYR A 58 11.88 -2.65 -7.00
C TYR A 58 10.45 -3.15 -6.90
N ILE A 59 9.84 -2.89 -5.75
CA ILE A 59 8.41 -3.07 -5.54
C ILE A 59 7.74 -1.71 -5.43
N ALA A 60 6.69 -1.47 -6.23
CA ALA A 60 6.02 -0.18 -6.28
C ALA A 60 4.52 -0.33 -6.55
N TRP A 61 3.78 0.75 -6.27
CA TRP A 61 2.41 0.90 -6.72
C TRP A 61 2.34 1.41 -8.17
N GLN A 62 1.18 1.24 -8.80
CA GLN A 62 0.89 1.82 -10.10
C GLN A 62 0.81 3.37 -10.07
N PRO A 63 1.33 4.04 -11.14
CA PRO A 63 1.75 3.50 -12.43
C PRO A 63 3.23 3.09 -12.54
N PHE A 64 3.99 3.05 -11.45
CA PHE A 64 5.44 2.84 -11.49
C PHE A 64 5.86 1.43 -11.92
N VAL A 65 4.99 0.44 -11.80
CA VAL A 65 5.19 -0.88 -12.39
C VAL A 65 5.07 -0.77 -13.92
N SER A 66 3.95 -0.22 -14.43
CA SER A 66 3.72 -0.05 -15.87
C SER A 66 4.74 0.88 -16.53
N ILE A 67 5.18 1.95 -15.84
CA ILE A 67 6.27 2.81 -16.33
C ILE A 67 7.52 1.99 -16.65
N ALA A 68 7.92 1.08 -15.78
CA ALA A 68 9.15 0.33 -15.96
C ALA A 68 9.03 -0.76 -17.03
N THR A 69 7.90 -1.45 -17.09
CA THR A 69 7.66 -2.51 -18.09
C THR A 69 7.50 -1.92 -19.49
N GLU A 70 6.69 -0.87 -19.65
CA GLU A 70 6.48 -0.18 -20.92
C GLU A 70 7.75 0.52 -21.43
N SER A 71 8.58 1.05 -20.52
CA SER A 71 9.88 1.65 -20.89
C SER A 71 10.98 0.60 -21.13
N GLU A 72 10.64 -0.68 -21.08
CA GLU A 72 11.59 -1.79 -21.29
C GLU A 72 12.83 -1.78 -20.38
N ILE A 73 12.76 -1.05 -19.25
CA ILE A 73 13.84 -1.04 -18.24
C ILE A 73 13.69 -2.17 -17.22
N ALA A 74 12.50 -2.76 -17.15
CA ALA A 74 12.20 -3.87 -16.26
C ALA A 74 11.30 -4.91 -16.90
N GLN A 75 11.25 -6.07 -16.27
CA GLN A 75 10.22 -7.07 -16.46
C GLN A 75 9.47 -7.29 -15.15
N LEU A 76 8.19 -7.60 -15.25
CA LEU A 76 7.37 -7.96 -14.09
C LEU A 76 7.85 -9.31 -13.54
N VAL A 77 8.06 -9.37 -12.24
CA VAL A 77 8.30 -10.62 -11.50
C VAL A 77 6.98 -11.17 -10.99
N GLU A 78 6.27 -10.37 -10.18
CA GLU A 78 4.94 -10.75 -9.65
C GLU A 78 4.07 -9.52 -9.44
N GLN A 79 2.78 -9.67 -9.64
CA GLN A 79 1.80 -8.75 -9.06
C GLN A 79 1.74 -8.94 -7.54
N SER A 80 1.32 -7.91 -6.83
CA SER A 80 1.32 -7.96 -5.36
C SER A 80 0.43 -9.05 -4.77
N GLY A 81 -0.68 -9.39 -5.43
CA GLY A 81 -1.58 -10.47 -5.00
C GLY A 81 -0.97 -11.88 -5.09
N ASP A 82 0.06 -12.05 -5.94
CA ASP A 82 0.72 -13.34 -6.18
C ASP A 82 2.00 -13.52 -5.34
N LEU A 83 2.39 -12.53 -4.54
CA LEU A 83 3.57 -12.64 -3.67
C LEU A 83 3.38 -13.71 -2.59
N PRO A 84 4.46 -14.43 -2.19
CA PRO A 84 4.40 -15.41 -1.09
C PRO A 84 3.98 -14.81 0.27
N PRO A 85 3.36 -15.62 1.12
CA PRO A 85 2.91 -17.01 0.91
C PRO A 85 1.73 -17.08 -0.07
N ALA A 86 1.66 -18.13 -0.88
CA ALA A 86 0.63 -18.29 -1.90
C ALA A 86 -0.79 -18.12 -1.34
N GLY A 87 -1.59 -17.24 -1.95
CA GLY A 87 -2.97 -16.95 -1.57
C GLY A 87 -3.14 -15.98 -0.40
N MET A 88 -2.08 -15.59 0.30
CA MET A 88 -2.17 -14.66 1.43
C MET A 88 -2.56 -13.25 0.99
N TRP A 89 -2.07 -12.83 -0.17
CA TRP A 89 -2.24 -11.47 -0.67
C TRP A 89 -3.24 -11.35 -1.81
N GLU A 90 -3.90 -12.44 -2.17
CA GLU A 90 -4.92 -12.42 -3.23
C GLU A 90 -6.03 -11.42 -2.89
N ASN A 91 -6.28 -10.47 -3.80
CA ASN A 91 -7.24 -9.38 -3.61
C ASN A 91 -7.02 -8.55 -2.32
N HIS A 92 -5.78 -8.43 -1.87
CA HIS A 92 -5.46 -7.76 -0.60
C HIS A 92 -5.93 -6.30 -0.56
N PRO A 93 -6.37 -5.80 0.62
CA PRO A 93 -6.59 -4.38 0.86
C PRO A 93 -5.32 -3.57 0.55
N CYS A 94 -5.40 -2.63 -0.40
CA CYS A 94 -4.24 -1.79 -0.68
C CYS A 94 -4.37 -0.45 0.03
N CYS A 95 -5.22 0.44 -0.46
CA CYS A 95 -5.42 1.75 0.13
C CYS A 95 -6.83 1.92 0.70
N ALA A 96 -6.92 2.74 1.73
CA ALA A 96 -8.17 3.06 2.40
C ALA A 96 -8.32 4.57 2.62
N LEU A 97 -9.56 5.02 2.64
CA LEU A 97 -9.92 6.31 3.19
C LEU A 97 -9.90 6.22 4.72
N SER A 98 -9.14 7.12 5.35
CA SER A 98 -9.16 7.25 6.81
C SER A 98 -9.45 8.69 7.19
N ALA A 99 -10.02 8.88 8.37
CA ALA A 99 -10.30 10.21 8.91
C ALA A 99 -9.95 10.27 10.41
N ARG A 100 -9.62 11.48 10.86
CA ARG A 100 -9.38 11.75 12.27
C ARG A 100 -10.68 11.64 13.09
N GLU A 101 -10.57 11.10 14.29
CA GLU A 101 -11.70 10.91 15.20
C GLU A 101 -12.36 12.25 15.60
N ASP A 102 -11.59 13.33 15.74
CA ASP A 102 -12.12 14.66 16.03
C ASP A 102 -12.93 15.23 14.85
N LEU A 103 -12.54 14.99 13.61
CA LEU A 103 -13.32 15.35 12.43
C LEU A 103 -14.61 14.52 12.33
N LEU A 104 -14.53 13.22 12.58
CA LEU A 104 -15.71 12.33 12.60
C LEU A 104 -16.76 12.79 13.62
N ALA A 105 -16.32 13.30 14.76
CA ALA A 105 -17.20 13.80 15.80
C ALA A 105 -17.77 15.20 15.49
N SER A 106 -16.96 16.12 14.92
CA SER A 106 -17.37 17.52 14.72
C SER A 106 -18.13 17.77 13.42
N ASP A 107 -17.74 17.08 12.33
CA ASP A 107 -18.24 17.34 10.97
C ASP A 107 -18.54 16.05 10.18
N PRO A 108 -19.32 15.10 10.70
CA PRO A 108 -19.58 13.82 10.05
C PRO A 108 -20.18 13.99 8.65
N GLY A 109 -21.01 15.00 8.42
CA GLY A 109 -21.64 15.25 7.12
C GLY A 109 -20.63 15.58 6.02
N VAL A 110 -19.52 16.26 6.35
CA VAL A 110 -18.45 16.53 5.38
C VAL A 110 -17.67 15.24 5.05
N VAL A 111 -17.45 14.39 6.05
CA VAL A 111 -16.82 13.08 5.83
C VAL A 111 -17.69 12.19 4.93
N HIS A 112 -19.02 12.18 5.17
CA HIS A 112 -19.96 11.46 4.28
C HIS A 112 -19.92 11.97 2.85
N ALA A 113 -19.85 13.30 2.66
CA ALA A 113 -19.78 13.90 1.34
C ALA A 113 -18.47 13.50 0.59
N ILE A 114 -17.32 13.54 1.25
CA ILE A 114 -16.05 13.08 0.66
C ILE A 114 -16.11 11.57 0.35
N SER A 115 -16.63 10.76 1.27
CA SER A 115 -16.80 9.31 1.06
C SER A 115 -17.71 9.00 -0.13
N ALA A 116 -18.79 9.78 -0.32
CA ALA A 116 -19.68 9.64 -1.46
C ALA A 116 -18.98 10.01 -2.79
N LEU A 117 -18.23 11.12 -2.81
CA LEU A 117 -17.46 11.52 -4.00
C LEU A 117 -16.41 10.48 -4.41
N VAL A 118 -15.80 9.80 -3.45
CA VAL A 118 -14.87 8.69 -3.74
C VAL A 118 -15.60 7.52 -4.40
N GLN A 119 -16.79 7.14 -3.90
CA GLN A 119 -17.59 6.08 -4.51
C GLN A 119 -17.98 6.44 -5.95
N LEU A 120 -18.51 7.65 -6.16
CA LEU A 120 -18.87 8.16 -7.49
C LEU A 120 -17.65 8.27 -8.43
N GLY A 121 -16.48 8.61 -7.89
CA GLY A 121 -15.23 8.62 -8.65
C GLY A 121 -14.76 7.23 -9.06
N SER A 122 -14.94 6.23 -8.20
CA SER A 122 -14.65 4.81 -8.53
C SER A 122 -15.58 4.30 -9.63
N ASP A 123 -16.88 4.57 -9.52
CA ASP A 123 -17.87 4.23 -10.54
C ASP A 123 -17.53 4.90 -11.88
N TYR A 124 -17.13 6.19 -11.83
CA TYR A 124 -16.74 6.92 -13.05
C TYR A 124 -15.54 6.29 -13.76
N ILE A 125 -14.52 5.85 -13.00
CA ILE A 125 -13.34 5.15 -13.56
C ILE A 125 -13.76 3.84 -14.23
N ALA A 126 -14.63 3.07 -13.60
CA ALA A 126 -15.13 1.80 -14.14
C ALA A 126 -15.88 2.00 -15.47
N ASP A 127 -16.68 3.05 -15.55
CA ASP A 127 -17.49 3.37 -16.74
C ASP A 127 -16.68 4.08 -17.85
N ASN A 128 -15.59 4.78 -17.49
CA ASN A 128 -14.81 5.64 -18.40
C ASN A 128 -13.30 5.46 -18.23
N PRO A 129 -12.74 4.25 -18.37
CA PRO A 129 -11.33 3.98 -18.05
C PRO A 129 -10.34 4.76 -18.93
N ASP A 130 -10.64 4.95 -20.22
CA ASP A 130 -9.78 5.72 -21.14
C ASP A 130 -9.72 7.20 -20.77
N GLU A 131 -10.85 7.80 -20.39
CA GLU A 131 -10.88 9.18 -19.94
C GLU A 131 -10.19 9.34 -18.59
N ALA A 132 -10.37 8.39 -17.69
CA ALA A 132 -9.66 8.35 -16.41
C ALA A 132 -8.14 8.28 -16.63
N ALA A 133 -7.65 7.49 -17.59
CA ALA A 133 -6.25 7.41 -17.95
C ALA A 133 -5.70 8.76 -18.44
N ASP A 134 -6.43 9.45 -19.30
CA ASP A 134 -6.06 10.80 -19.80
C ASP A 134 -6.00 11.83 -18.66
N ILE A 135 -6.97 11.82 -17.75
CA ILE A 135 -7.02 12.68 -16.57
C ILE A 135 -5.83 12.42 -15.65
N LEU A 136 -5.51 11.14 -15.37
CA LEU A 136 -4.41 10.78 -14.48
C LEU A 136 -3.04 11.09 -15.09
N ALA A 137 -2.88 10.92 -16.40
CA ALA A 137 -1.67 11.34 -17.11
C ALA A 137 -1.44 12.86 -17.02
N ASP A 138 -2.52 13.67 -17.13
CA ASP A 138 -2.44 15.11 -16.90
C ASP A 138 -2.08 15.44 -15.46
N TRP A 139 -2.75 14.80 -14.49
CA TRP A 139 -2.53 15.06 -13.07
C TRP A 139 -1.11 14.71 -12.61
N PHE A 140 -0.59 13.55 -13.03
CA PHE A 140 0.70 13.06 -12.53
C PHE A 140 1.90 13.71 -13.19
N VAL A 141 1.83 13.98 -14.51
CA VAL A 141 2.99 14.41 -15.28
C VAL A 141 2.67 15.47 -16.34
N GLY A 142 1.47 16.11 -16.30
CA GLY A 142 1.06 17.09 -17.30
C GLY A 142 1.07 16.53 -18.73
N ARG A 143 0.75 15.23 -18.89
CA ARG A 143 0.82 14.46 -20.15
C ARG A 143 2.21 14.36 -20.77
N SER A 144 3.26 14.62 -20.00
CA SER A 144 4.64 14.40 -20.46
C SER A 144 4.92 12.93 -20.63
N ASN A 145 5.83 12.59 -21.56
CA ASN A 145 6.30 11.21 -21.72
C ASN A 145 7.24 10.81 -20.57
N PHE A 146 7.25 9.52 -20.25
CA PHE A 146 8.30 8.91 -19.43
C PHE A 146 9.47 8.52 -20.36
N THR A 147 10.69 8.94 -20.03
CA THR A 147 11.87 8.69 -20.86
C THR A 147 13.01 8.14 -20.01
N TYR A 148 13.50 6.95 -20.41
CA TYR A 148 14.63 6.27 -19.78
C TYR A 148 15.60 5.81 -20.88
N GLY A 149 16.83 6.34 -20.86
CA GLY A 149 17.79 6.12 -21.94
C GLY A 149 17.23 6.60 -23.28
N ASN A 150 17.09 5.69 -24.22
CA ASN A 150 16.58 5.95 -25.58
C ASN A 150 15.09 5.57 -25.75
N VAL A 151 14.44 5.03 -24.71
CA VAL A 151 13.03 4.63 -24.74
C VAL A 151 12.17 5.75 -24.18
N SER A 152 11.10 6.11 -24.89
CA SER A 152 10.14 7.12 -24.48
C SER A 152 8.73 6.59 -24.67
N VAL A 153 7.95 6.52 -23.59
CA VAL A 153 6.57 6.00 -23.59
C VAL A 153 5.58 7.10 -23.23
N GLY A 154 4.43 7.05 -23.86
CA GLY A 154 3.34 8.03 -23.61
C GLY A 154 2.68 7.80 -22.28
N SER A 155 2.52 8.86 -21.48
CA SER A 155 1.92 8.76 -20.15
C SER A 155 0.48 8.23 -20.17
N VAL A 156 -0.33 8.57 -21.18
CA VAL A 156 -1.70 8.07 -21.30
C VAL A 156 -1.72 6.55 -21.49
N GLY A 157 -0.86 5.99 -22.37
CA GLY A 157 -0.75 4.54 -22.57
C GLY A 157 -0.36 3.82 -21.28
N VAL A 158 0.63 4.36 -20.55
CA VAL A 158 1.03 3.83 -19.23
C VAL A 158 -0.15 3.81 -18.24
N MET A 159 -1.00 4.85 -18.21
CA MET A 159 -2.16 4.87 -17.33
C MET A 159 -3.23 3.87 -17.77
N GLN A 160 -3.44 3.69 -19.09
CA GLN A 160 -4.36 2.69 -19.62
C GLN A 160 -3.94 1.26 -19.23
N ASP A 161 -2.63 0.96 -19.21
CA ASP A 161 -2.12 -0.32 -18.77
C ASP A 161 -2.17 -0.49 -17.25
N ALA A 162 -2.04 0.60 -16.50
CA ALA A 162 -2.04 0.58 -15.04
C ALA A 162 -3.45 0.42 -14.44
N ILE A 163 -4.48 1.09 -14.99
CA ILE A 163 -5.84 1.08 -14.44
C ILE A 163 -6.40 -0.34 -14.23
N PRO A 164 -6.30 -1.29 -15.19
CA PRO A 164 -6.85 -2.63 -15.01
C PRO A 164 -6.20 -3.47 -13.92
N THR A 165 -5.02 -3.09 -13.45
CA THR A 165 -4.31 -3.79 -12.38
C THR A 165 -4.72 -3.33 -10.98
N VAL A 166 -5.55 -2.30 -10.90
CA VAL A 166 -6.08 -1.74 -9.64
C VAL A 166 -7.56 -2.10 -9.53
N VAL A 167 -7.93 -2.79 -8.48
CA VAL A 167 -9.33 -3.15 -8.21
C VAL A 167 -9.99 -2.03 -7.42
N TYR A 168 -10.60 -1.06 -8.13
CA TYR A 168 -11.34 0.03 -7.47
C TYR A 168 -12.58 -0.52 -6.79
N THR A 169 -12.63 -0.44 -5.47
CA THR A 169 -13.73 -0.90 -4.63
C THR A 169 -13.86 -0.02 -3.41
N ASN A 170 -15.09 0.19 -2.94
CA ASN A 170 -15.33 1.02 -1.76
C ASN A 170 -16.09 0.27 -0.67
N GLU A 171 -16.57 -0.96 -0.95
CA GLU A 171 -17.33 -1.73 0.02
C GLU A 171 -16.40 -2.40 1.05
N PRO A 172 -16.51 -2.06 2.35
CA PRO A 172 -15.77 -2.73 3.41
C PRO A 172 -16.45 -4.05 3.77
N THR A 173 -16.23 -5.06 2.92
CA THR A 173 -16.78 -6.41 3.14
C THR A 173 -16.16 -7.06 4.37
N ALA A 174 -16.75 -8.18 4.83
CA ALA A 174 -16.17 -8.97 5.91
C ALA A 174 -14.78 -9.52 5.55
N ASP A 175 -14.59 -9.94 4.29
CA ASP A 175 -13.29 -10.43 3.81
C ASP A 175 -12.27 -9.29 3.84
N TRP A 176 -12.58 -8.11 3.29
CA TRP A 176 -11.68 -6.95 3.32
C TRP A 176 -11.26 -6.55 4.74
N THR A 177 -12.18 -6.59 5.72
CA THR A 177 -11.84 -6.29 7.13
C THR A 177 -10.98 -7.38 7.75
N ASN A 178 -11.18 -8.65 7.38
CA ASN A 178 -10.34 -9.76 7.81
C ASN A 178 -8.93 -9.67 7.22
N ASP A 179 -8.82 -9.43 5.90
CA ASP A 179 -7.53 -9.28 5.21
C ASP A 179 -6.76 -8.05 5.73
N THR A 180 -7.47 -6.98 6.14
CA THR A 180 -6.84 -5.85 6.87
C THR A 180 -6.21 -6.33 8.19
N LYS A 181 -6.85 -7.26 8.92
CA LYS A 181 -6.28 -7.82 10.16
C LYS A 181 -5.12 -8.77 9.89
N GLU A 182 -5.03 -9.39 8.71
CA GLU A 182 -3.86 -10.15 8.29
C GLU A 182 -2.62 -9.25 8.14
N PHE A 183 -2.79 -8.04 7.64
CA PHE A 183 -1.70 -7.05 7.69
C PHE A 183 -1.28 -6.69 9.11
N VAL A 184 -2.18 -6.69 10.10
CA VAL A 184 -1.78 -6.54 11.52
C VAL A 184 -0.91 -7.69 11.95
N ALA A 185 -1.26 -8.94 11.58
CA ALA A 185 -0.46 -10.12 11.90
C ALA A 185 0.93 -10.06 11.23
N ALA A 186 0.99 -9.78 9.93
CA ALA A 186 2.24 -9.64 9.20
C ALA A 186 3.14 -8.52 9.80
N GLN A 187 2.56 -7.37 10.13
CA GLN A 187 3.31 -6.29 10.76
C GLN A 187 3.79 -6.61 12.18
N LYS A 188 3.07 -7.46 12.94
CA LYS A 188 3.55 -7.99 14.24
C LYS A 188 4.78 -8.87 14.03
N GLU A 189 4.75 -9.81 13.10
CA GLU A 189 5.88 -10.68 12.78
C GLU A 189 7.10 -9.89 12.32
N LEU A 190 6.89 -8.83 11.54
CA LEU A 190 7.94 -7.90 11.11
C LEU A 190 8.41 -6.94 12.22
N GLY A 191 7.83 -6.99 13.42
CA GLY A 191 8.17 -6.11 14.54
C GLY A 191 7.74 -4.64 14.36
N LEU A 192 6.76 -4.37 13.51
CA LEU A 192 6.25 -3.01 13.22
C LEU A 192 5.08 -2.61 14.12
N ILE A 193 4.43 -3.58 14.78
CA ILE A 193 3.30 -3.41 15.70
C ILE A 193 3.73 -3.79 17.12
N SER A 194 3.59 -2.86 18.06
CA SER A 194 3.98 -3.07 19.47
C SER A 194 3.11 -2.29 20.47
N GLY A 195 2.09 -1.57 19.98
CA GLY A 195 1.20 -0.71 20.76
C GLY A 195 -0.17 -1.32 21.02
N ARG A 196 -1.22 -0.58 20.67
CA ARG A 196 -2.62 -0.92 20.96
C ARG A 196 -3.10 -2.23 20.33
N LEU A 197 -2.54 -2.60 19.18
CA LEU A 197 -2.92 -3.78 18.41
C LEU A 197 -2.10 -5.03 18.79
N ALA A 198 -1.01 -4.88 19.54
CA ALA A 198 -0.08 -5.98 19.81
C ALA A 198 -0.76 -7.21 20.44
N ASN A 199 -1.69 -7.01 21.37
CA ASN A 199 -2.42 -8.06 22.07
C ASN A 199 -3.94 -7.98 21.91
N ALA A 200 -4.44 -7.17 20.97
CA ALA A 200 -5.86 -7.00 20.73
C ALA A 200 -6.48 -8.27 20.13
N SER A 201 -7.66 -8.66 20.60
CA SER A 201 -8.50 -9.66 19.96
C SER A 201 -9.05 -9.14 18.63
N SER A 202 -9.59 -10.04 17.79
CA SER A 202 -10.18 -9.62 16.50
C SER A 202 -11.29 -8.58 16.66
N GLU A 203 -12.15 -8.73 17.67
CA GLU A 203 -13.21 -7.75 17.98
C GLU A 203 -12.65 -6.41 18.47
N GLU A 204 -11.62 -6.43 19.30
CA GLU A 204 -10.92 -5.22 19.74
C GLU A 204 -10.22 -4.53 18.57
N MET A 205 -9.61 -5.30 17.64
CA MET A 205 -9.01 -4.75 16.42
C MET A 205 -10.07 -4.04 15.57
N ASP A 206 -11.26 -4.62 15.39
CA ASP A 206 -12.35 -3.99 14.65
C ASP A 206 -12.73 -2.64 15.28
N ALA A 207 -12.88 -2.59 16.59
CA ALA A 207 -13.21 -1.35 17.31
C ALA A 207 -12.08 -0.31 17.28
N ILE A 208 -10.81 -0.75 17.27
CA ILE A 208 -9.64 0.12 17.21
C ILE A 208 -9.42 0.68 15.81
N LEU A 209 -9.54 -0.15 14.78
CA LEU A 209 -9.19 0.20 13.41
C LEU A 209 -10.29 0.95 12.68
N PHE A 210 -11.56 0.50 12.78
CA PHE A 210 -12.60 0.90 11.85
C PHE A 210 -13.65 1.83 12.44
N ASP A 211 -14.18 2.72 11.59
CA ASP A 211 -15.50 3.32 11.69
C ASP A 211 -16.16 3.26 10.31
N LEU A 212 -17.01 2.28 10.10
CA LEU A 212 -17.69 2.06 8.81
C LEU A 212 -19.02 2.85 8.70
N GLY A 213 -19.35 3.68 9.68
CA GLY A 213 -20.54 4.54 9.68
C GLY A 213 -20.55 5.51 8.49
N PRO A 214 -19.47 6.26 8.24
CA PRO A 214 -19.39 7.19 7.10
C PRO A 214 -19.59 6.52 5.74
N TYR A 215 -19.03 5.35 5.52
CA TYR A 215 -19.27 4.57 4.29
C TYR A 215 -20.76 4.27 4.11
N ARG A 216 -21.41 3.70 5.13
CA ARG A 216 -22.83 3.35 5.06
C ARG A 216 -23.73 4.56 4.77
N ALA A 217 -23.45 5.69 5.44
CA ALA A 217 -24.18 6.93 5.21
C ALA A 217 -23.97 7.47 3.77
N ALA A 218 -22.74 7.44 3.28
CA ALA A 218 -22.38 7.84 1.91
C ALA A 218 -23.07 6.95 0.87
N SER A 219 -23.00 5.61 1.02
CA SER A 219 -23.61 4.65 0.11
C SER A 219 -25.13 4.79 0.03
N GLN A 220 -25.80 5.11 1.13
CA GLN A 220 -27.25 5.41 1.12
C GLN A 220 -27.55 6.67 0.30
N GLN A 221 -26.71 7.71 0.41
CA GLN A 221 -26.88 8.95 -0.37
C GLN A 221 -26.62 8.71 -1.85
N VAL A 222 -25.56 7.98 -2.19
CA VAL A 222 -25.26 7.59 -3.57
C VAL A 222 -26.39 6.77 -4.17
N ALA A 223 -26.86 5.73 -3.47
CA ALA A 223 -27.94 4.86 -3.97
C ALA A 223 -29.28 5.59 -4.13
N SER A 224 -29.58 6.59 -3.28
CA SER A 224 -30.82 7.38 -3.38
C SER A 224 -30.72 8.55 -4.35
N GLY A 225 -29.50 8.96 -4.73
CA GLY A 225 -29.26 10.20 -5.48
C GLY A 225 -29.60 11.47 -4.67
N GLN A 226 -29.72 11.34 -3.34
CA GLN A 226 -30.10 12.45 -2.46
C GLN A 226 -28.98 12.72 -1.45
N PHE A 227 -28.27 13.82 -1.63
CA PHE A 227 -27.18 14.20 -0.75
C PHE A 227 -27.65 15.19 0.31
N VAL A 228 -27.25 14.93 1.56
CA VAL A 228 -27.53 15.83 2.68
C VAL A 228 -26.51 16.94 2.69
N THR A 229 -26.94 18.19 2.57
CA THR A 229 -26.05 19.36 2.67
C THR A 229 -25.54 19.50 4.11
N PRO A 230 -24.24 19.31 4.37
CA PRO A 230 -23.69 19.50 5.71
C PRO A 230 -23.63 20.98 6.08
N ALA A 231 -23.55 21.26 7.39
CA ALA A 231 -23.24 22.61 7.84
C ALA A 231 -21.90 23.10 7.27
N ARG A 232 -21.84 24.37 6.92
CA ARG A 232 -20.62 24.96 6.36
C ARG A 232 -19.51 25.01 7.41
N ARG A 233 -18.35 24.47 7.07
CA ARG A 233 -17.15 24.56 7.90
C ARG A 233 -16.56 25.96 7.91
N ALA A 234 -16.12 26.39 9.08
CA ALA A 234 -15.42 27.67 9.24
C ALA A 234 -13.92 27.58 8.89
N THR A 235 -13.33 26.38 9.01
CA THR A 235 -11.92 26.12 8.76
C THR A 235 -11.74 25.17 7.58
N PRO A 236 -10.68 25.32 6.78
CA PRO A 236 -10.40 24.39 5.70
C PRO A 236 -10.31 22.93 6.19
N LEU A 237 -10.74 22.00 5.34
CA LEU A 237 -10.46 20.57 5.46
C LEU A 237 -9.20 20.26 4.67
N THR A 238 -8.24 19.55 5.26
CA THR A 238 -7.05 19.10 4.53
C THR A 238 -7.15 17.61 4.25
N LEU A 239 -7.13 17.25 2.95
CA LEU A 239 -7.05 15.87 2.46
C LEU A 239 -5.61 15.57 2.06
N GLY A 240 -5.07 14.46 2.53
CA GLY A 240 -3.76 13.99 2.12
C GLY A 240 -3.85 12.77 1.22
N TYR A 241 -3.04 12.73 0.17
CA TYR A 241 -2.97 11.62 -0.77
C TYR A 241 -1.52 11.33 -1.18
N LEU A 242 -1.28 10.18 -1.84
CA LEU A 242 0.06 9.82 -2.28
C LEU A 242 0.33 10.38 -3.69
N LYS A 243 1.52 10.97 -3.85
CA LYS A 243 1.93 11.58 -5.12
C LYS A 243 2.06 10.53 -6.23
N ALA A 244 1.46 10.80 -7.38
CA ALA A 244 1.47 9.93 -8.55
C ALA A 244 1.06 8.50 -8.22
N ASP A 245 -0.03 8.35 -7.47
CA ASP A 245 -0.56 7.07 -7.01
C ASP A 245 -1.95 6.82 -7.60
N MET A 246 -2.06 5.78 -8.42
CA MET A 246 -3.32 5.33 -9.03
C MET A 246 -4.38 4.96 -7.98
N HIS A 247 -3.97 4.63 -6.78
CA HIS A 247 -4.89 4.29 -5.69
C HIS A 247 -5.70 5.49 -5.18
N SER A 248 -5.27 6.72 -5.51
CA SER A 248 -6.02 7.95 -5.24
C SER A 248 -6.90 8.39 -6.41
N ALA A 249 -6.94 7.63 -7.50
CA ALA A 249 -7.56 8.02 -8.77
C ALA A 249 -9.02 8.44 -8.62
N ALA A 250 -9.83 7.76 -7.80
CA ALA A 250 -11.23 8.10 -7.59
C ALA A 250 -11.42 9.55 -7.14
N LEU A 251 -10.60 10.03 -6.19
CA LEU A 251 -10.59 11.43 -5.77
C LEU A 251 -10.16 12.36 -6.91
N LEU A 252 -9.05 12.05 -7.58
CA LEU A 252 -8.41 12.91 -8.57
C LEU A 252 -9.28 13.06 -9.82
N VAL A 253 -9.85 11.96 -10.30
CA VAL A 253 -10.80 11.95 -11.42
C VAL A 253 -12.08 12.73 -11.05
N GLY A 254 -12.61 12.51 -9.84
CA GLY A 254 -13.78 13.26 -9.34
C GLY A 254 -13.56 14.76 -9.33
N ILE A 255 -12.36 15.24 -8.95
CA ILE A 255 -11.99 16.67 -8.98
C ILE A 255 -11.93 17.20 -10.42
N LYS A 256 -11.28 16.49 -11.34
CA LYS A 256 -11.20 16.90 -12.75
C LYS A 256 -12.56 16.86 -13.46
N ARG A 257 -13.49 16.04 -12.96
CA ARG A 257 -14.87 15.92 -13.46
C ARG A 257 -15.87 16.66 -12.56
N ALA A 258 -15.43 17.65 -11.80
CA ALA A 258 -16.27 18.36 -10.84
C ALA A 258 -17.57 18.91 -11.44
N GLN A 259 -17.56 19.44 -12.66
CA GLN A 259 -18.76 19.91 -13.34
C GLN A 259 -19.75 18.75 -13.60
N TYR A 260 -19.24 17.63 -14.12
CA TYR A 260 -20.06 16.44 -14.33
C TYR A 260 -20.66 15.90 -13.01
N MET A 261 -19.83 15.84 -11.96
CA MET A 261 -20.28 15.40 -10.63
C MET A 261 -21.37 16.33 -10.06
N ALA A 262 -21.20 17.65 -10.20
CA ALA A 262 -22.18 18.64 -9.77
C ALA A 262 -23.49 18.54 -10.56
N ASP A 263 -23.43 18.45 -11.89
CA ASP A 263 -24.60 18.43 -12.76
C ASP A 263 -25.38 17.13 -12.65
N THR A 264 -24.69 15.99 -12.46
CA THR A 264 -25.30 14.68 -12.43
C THR A 264 -25.81 14.30 -11.05
N TYR A 265 -25.01 14.62 -10.01
CA TYR A 265 -25.26 14.15 -8.64
C TYR A 265 -25.53 15.27 -7.63
N GLY A 266 -25.26 16.52 -7.98
CA GLY A 266 -25.42 17.64 -7.05
C GLY A 266 -24.30 17.73 -6.00
N ILE A 267 -23.20 16.98 -6.15
CA ILE A 267 -22.06 16.99 -5.23
C ILE A 267 -20.75 17.01 -6.01
N ALA A 268 -19.79 17.86 -5.62
CA ALA A 268 -18.50 17.98 -6.31
C ALA A 268 -17.39 18.55 -5.41
N LEU A 269 -16.14 18.22 -5.73
CA LEU A 269 -14.94 18.96 -5.33
C LEU A 269 -14.55 19.88 -6.50
N VAL A 270 -14.95 21.14 -6.45
CA VAL A 270 -14.74 22.11 -7.52
C VAL A 270 -13.37 22.79 -7.35
N PRO A 271 -12.40 22.57 -8.25
CA PRO A 271 -11.09 23.18 -8.14
C PRO A 271 -11.18 24.70 -8.31
N ARG A 272 -10.49 25.45 -7.43
CA ARG A 272 -10.45 26.93 -7.55
C ARG A 272 -9.60 27.39 -8.73
N ASP A 273 -8.56 26.61 -9.08
CA ASP A 273 -7.83 26.79 -10.33
C ASP A 273 -8.11 25.58 -11.24
N ALA A 274 -9.10 25.73 -12.11
CA ALA A 274 -9.46 24.69 -13.08
C ALA A 274 -8.41 24.51 -14.19
N SER A 275 -7.46 25.43 -14.34
CA SER A 275 -6.37 25.36 -15.33
C SER A 275 -5.18 24.55 -14.84
N ALA A 276 -5.07 24.31 -13.53
CA ALA A 276 -4.01 23.51 -12.96
C ALA A 276 -4.16 22.04 -13.34
N SER A 277 -3.05 21.38 -13.73
CA SER A 277 -3.04 19.92 -13.95
C SER A 277 -3.35 19.17 -12.65
N SER A 278 -2.78 19.65 -11.53
CA SER A 278 -3.04 19.11 -10.18
C SER A 278 -3.44 20.24 -9.23
N PRO A 279 -4.75 20.57 -9.13
CA PRO A 279 -5.24 21.58 -8.21
C PRO A 279 -4.92 21.23 -6.75
N ASP A 280 -4.58 22.23 -5.95
CA ASP A 280 -4.27 22.08 -4.52
C ASP A 280 -5.38 22.60 -3.59
N VAL A 281 -6.32 23.36 -4.11
CA VAL A 281 -7.48 23.89 -3.37
C VAL A 281 -8.76 23.69 -4.17
N CYS A 282 -9.75 23.09 -3.51
CA CYS A 282 -11.10 22.89 -4.05
C CYS A 282 -12.15 23.45 -3.09
N ASP A 283 -13.34 23.71 -3.60
CA ASP A 283 -14.53 23.92 -2.80
C ASP A 283 -15.39 22.64 -2.82
N LEU A 284 -15.72 22.09 -1.67
CA LEU A 284 -16.72 21.04 -1.57
C LEU A 284 -18.10 21.66 -1.69
N VAL A 285 -18.80 21.30 -2.77
CA VAL A 285 -20.15 21.79 -3.09
C VAL A 285 -21.14 20.63 -2.95
N VAL A 286 -22.23 20.86 -2.24
CA VAL A 286 -23.35 19.91 -2.08
C VAL A 286 -24.65 20.67 -2.33
N ASN A 287 -25.48 20.20 -3.26
CA ASN A 287 -26.75 20.82 -3.67
C ASN A 287 -26.61 22.31 -4.02
N GLY A 288 -25.50 22.67 -4.66
CA GLY A 288 -25.18 24.05 -5.09
C GLY A 288 -24.62 24.94 -3.97
N GLU A 289 -24.47 24.45 -2.74
CA GLU A 289 -23.91 25.19 -1.61
C GLU A 289 -22.46 24.79 -1.34
N THR A 290 -21.55 25.78 -1.22
CA THR A 290 -20.17 25.53 -0.77
C THR A 290 -20.16 25.28 0.73
N VAL A 291 -19.84 24.03 1.13
CA VAL A 291 -19.87 23.58 2.53
C VAL A 291 -18.48 23.51 3.18
N ALA A 292 -17.40 23.42 2.39
CA ALA A 292 -16.03 23.46 2.90
C ALA A 292 -15.03 23.94 1.84
N GLU A 293 -13.98 24.64 2.28
CA GLU A 293 -12.73 24.74 1.54
C GLU A 293 -11.95 23.45 1.78
N VAL A 294 -11.45 22.81 0.73
CA VAL A 294 -10.66 21.57 0.79
C VAL A 294 -9.28 21.84 0.24
N ARG A 295 -8.26 21.58 1.04
CA ARG A 295 -6.84 21.65 0.65
C ARG A 295 -6.29 20.27 0.41
N LEU A 296 -5.55 20.09 -0.65
CA LEU A 296 -4.96 18.83 -1.05
C LEU A 296 -3.46 18.85 -0.76
N ILE A 297 -2.95 17.85 -0.07
CA ILE A 297 -1.52 17.66 0.21
C ILE A 297 -1.07 16.32 -0.37
N ALA A 298 -0.07 16.36 -1.25
CA ALA A 298 0.54 15.16 -1.78
C ALA A 298 1.78 14.79 -0.96
N ALA A 299 1.81 13.55 -0.41
CA ALA A 299 2.96 12.98 0.29
C ALA A 299 3.68 11.95 -0.60
N ASN A 300 4.94 11.65 -0.30
CA ASN A 300 5.73 10.71 -1.10
C ASN A 300 5.48 9.25 -0.73
N ALA A 301 5.05 8.98 0.51
CA ALA A 301 4.75 7.63 0.99
C ALA A 301 3.74 7.65 2.14
N GLY A 302 3.09 6.49 2.38
CA GLY A 302 2.05 6.35 3.41
C GLY A 302 2.50 6.71 4.82
N PRO A 303 3.67 6.25 5.32
CA PRO A 303 4.15 6.61 6.64
C PRO A 303 4.35 8.12 6.85
N GLU A 304 4.80 8.87 5.82
CA GLU A 304 4.88 10.34 5.84
C GLU A 304 3.48 10.94 6.02
N LEU A 305 2.50 10.47 5.26
CA LEU A 305 1.14 10.95 5.33
C LEU A 305 0.51 10.71 6.71
N MET A 306 0.80 9.56 7.33
CA MET A 306 0.35 9.25 8.69
C MET A 306 0.97 10.17 9.75
N GLN A 307 2.19 10.66 9.56
CA GLN A 307 2.80 11.67 10.45
C GLN A 307 2.04 13.01 10.36
N LEU A 308 1.63 13.42 9.16
CA LEU A 308 0.80 14.61 8.98
C LEU A 308 -0.58 14.46 9.64
N ALA A 309 -1.17 13.26 9.59
CA ALA A 309 -2.42 12.97 10.29
C ALA A 309 -2.24 12.99 11.82
N ALA A 310 -1.13 12.45 12.33
CA ALA A 310 -0.83 12.46 13.77
C ALA A 310 -0.70 13.88 14.34
N THR A 311 -0.16 14.83 13.55
CA THR A 311 -0.01 16.24 13.94
C THR A 311 -1.21 17.11 13.61
N ASN A 312 -2.31 16.53 13.13
CA ASN A 312 -3.51 17.24 12.63
C ASN A 312 -3.24 18.22 11.47
N SER A 313 -2.14 18.03 10.74
CA SER A 313 -1.87 18.78 9.50
C SER A 313 -2.73 18.28 8.35
N VAL A 314 -3.21 17.03 8.42
CA VAL A 314 -4.14 16.38 7.51
C VAL A 314 -5.27 15.75 8.33
N GLN A 315 -6.52 15.93 7.93
CA GLN A 315 -7.68 15.39 8.64
C GLN A 315 -8.26 14.13 7.99
N MET A 316 -8.13 13.96 6.67
CA MET A 316 -8.49 12.73 5.96
C MET A 316 -7.34 12.27 5.08
N THR A 317 -7.14 10.97 4.96
CA THR A 317 -6.01 10.41 4.23
C THR A 317 -6.44 9.33 3.24
N PHE A 318 -5.83 9.37 2.07
CA PHE A 318 -5.88 8.36 1.01
C PHE A 318 -4.53 7.66 1.01
N ALA A 319 -4.43 6.55 1.72
CA ALA A 319 -3.14 5.90 1.96
C ALA A 319 -3.26 4.38 2.14
N GLY A 320 -2.13 3.70 2.03
CA GLY A 320 -2.04 2.27 2.27
C GLY A 320 -2.54 1.86 3.65
N VAL A 321 -3.18 0.70 3.72
CA VAL A 321 -3.72 0.11 4.95
C VAL A 321 -2.62 -0.11 6.01
N PRO A 322 -1.46 -0.72 5.72
CA PRO A 322 -0.41 -0.93 6.71
C PRO A 322 0.13 0.33 7.38
N PRO A 323 0.41 1.45 6.68
CA PRO A 323 0.76 2.72 7.32
C PRO A 323 -0.31 3.22 8.28
N ALA A 324 -1.61 3.11 7.92
CA ALA A 324 -2.72 3.51 8.79
C ALA A 324 -2.78 2.63 10.03
N ILE A 325 -2.68 1.30 9.90
CA ILE A 325 -2.61 0.34 11.01
C ILE A 325 -1.48 0.73 11.98
N ALA A 326 -0.27 0.93 11.46
CA ALA A 326 0.89 1.27 12.29
C ALA A 326 0.74 2.63 13.00
N ALA A 327 0.06 3.60 12.38
CA ALA A 327 -0.24 4.89 13.01
C ALA A 327 -1.27 4.75 14.13
N ILE A 328 -2.35 4.00 13.89
CA ILE A 328 -3.39 3.70 14.88
C ILE A 328 -2.80 2.92 16.05
N ASP A 329 -1.94 1.93 15.80
CA ASP A 329 -1.24 1.17 16.84
C ASP A 329 -0.45 2.08 17.79
N ARG A 330 0.21 3.09 17.24
CA ARG A 330 0.96 4.10 18.01
C ARG A 330 0.11 5.18 18.67
N GLY A 331 -1.22 5.13 18.49
CA GLY A 331 -2.15 6.05 19.14
C GLY A 331 -2.53 7.29 18.31
N THR A 332 -2.22 7.33 17.00
CA THR A 332 -2.76 8.38 16.12
C THR A 332 -4.29 8.25 16.09
N PRO A 333 -5.04 9.34 16.39
CA PRO A 333 -6.50 9.28 16.51
C PRO A 333 -7.17 9.35 15.12
N ILE A 334 -7.03 8.30 14.36
CA ILE A 334 -7.68 8.11 13.06
C ILE A 334 -8.43 6.79 13.03
N LYS A 335 -9.43 6.70 12.16
CA LYS A 335 -10.17 5.48 11.82
C LYS A 335 -10.12 5.22 10.33
N ILE A 336 -10.03 3.96 9.96
CA ILE A 336 -10.21 3.49 8.59
C ILE A 336 -11.70 3.41 8.33
N LEU A 337 -12.16 4.05 7.23
CA LEU A 337 -13.58 4.20 6.92
C LEU A 337 -14.08 3.20 5.89
N HIS A 338 -13.31 3.01 4.82
CA HIS A 338 -13.62 2.07 3.75
C HIS A 338 -12.44 1.90 2.79
N PRO A 339 -12.41 0.85 1.94
CA PRO A 339 -11.41 0.71 0.89
C PRO A 339 -11.49 1.83 -0.15
N LEU A 340 -10.37 2.11 -0.78
CA LEU A 340 -10.27 2.88 -2.03
C LEU A 340 -10.05 1.93 -3.20
N ASN A 341 -9.29 0.87 -2.95
CA ASN A 341 -8.95 -0.17 -3.90
C ASN A 341 -8.25 -1.35 -3.22
N ASN A 342 -8.22 -2.45 -3.93
CA ASN A 342 -7.37 -3.60 -3.65
C ASN A 342 -6.25 -3.70 -4.70
N GLU A 343 -5.17 -4.39 -4.39
CA GLU A 343 -4.04 -4.67 -5.28
C GLU A 343 -3.39 -3.44 -5.92
N GLY A 344 -2.92 -3.53 -7.18
CA GLY A 344 -2.34 -2.39 -7.90
C GLY A 344 -0.88 -2.10 -7.56
N SER A 345 -0.13 -3.09 -7.09
CA SER A 345 1.31 -3.04 -6.86
C SER A 345 2.00 -4.24 -7.51
N GLY A 346 3.30 -4.16 -7.73
CA GLY A 346 4.06 -5.27 -8.29
C GLY A 346 5.56 -5.17 -8.01
N LEU A 347 6.21 -6.33 -8.03
CA LEU A 347 7.66 -6.48 -8.01
C LEU A 347 8.17 -6.56 -9.44
N VAL A 348 9.11 -5.68 -9.78
CA VAL A 348 9.80 -5.69 -11.07
C VAL A 348 11.30 -5.91 -10.87
N ALA A 349 11.93 -6.58 -11.84
CA ALA A 349 13.37 -6.76 -11.89
C ALA A 349 13.94 -6.15 -13.18
N THR A 350 15.22 -5.80 -13.16
CA THR A 350 15.88 -5.21 -14.34
C THR A 350 15.66 -6.05 -15.59
N ALA A 351 15.46 -5.41 -16.73
CA ALA A 351 15.25 -6.08 -18.01
C ALA A 351 16.41 -7.04 -18.33
N GLY A 352 16.07 -8.26 -18.81
CA GLY A 352 17.03 -9.31 -19.09
C GLY A 352 17.56 -10.05 -17.87
N SER A 353 17.06 -9.79 -16.66
CA SER A 353 17.29 -10.67 -15.50
C SER A 353 16.62 -12.03 -15.71
N PRO A 354 17.02 -13.10 -15.02
CA PRO A 354 16.32 -14.39 -15.10
C PRO A 354 14.97 -14.39 -14.36
N ALA A 355 14.65 -13.35 -13.58
CA ALA A 355 13.49 -13.27 -12.70
C ALA A 355 12.20 -12.95 -13.48
N THR A 356 11.45 -13.96 -13.90
CA THR A 356 10.17 -13.84 -14.60
C THR A 356 8.96 -14.26 -13.75
N ASN A 357 9.20 -14.72 -12.53
CA ASN A 357 8.24 -15.06 -11.47
C ASN A 357 9.00 -15.15 -10.15
N TRP A 358 8.28 -15.34 -9.04
CA TRP A 358 8.90 -15.41 -7.71
C TRP A 358 9.92 -16.54 -7.59
N ALA A 359 9.66 -17.72 -8.14
CA ALA A 359 10.60 -18.85 -8.05
C ALA A 359 11.94 -18.52 -8.72
N SER A 360 11.93 -18.01 -9.95
CA SER A 360 13.15 -17.61 -10.67
C SER A 360 13.82 -16.37 -10.05
N PHE A 361 13.06 -15.48 -9.39
CA PHE A 361 13.62 -14.40 -8.59
C PHE A 361 14.36 -14.93 -7.36
N ALA A 362 13.79 -15.90 -6.66
CA ALA A 362 14.41 -16.55 -5.51
C ALA A 362 15.73 -17.26 -5.91
N ASP A 363 15.72 -18.04 -6.99
CA ASP A 363 16.90 -18.70 -7.54
C ASP A 363 18.01 -17.67 -7.88
N TRP A 364 17.64 -16.57 -8.52
CA TRP A 364 18.57 -15.50 -8.85
C TRP A 364 19.12 -14.79 -7.61
N ALA A 365 18.29 -14.55 -6.60
CA ALA A 365 18.72 -13.96 -5.33
C ALA A 365 19.71 -14.88 -4.60
N GLU A 366 19.46 -16.20 -4.62
CA GLU A 366 20.34 -17.21 -4.03
C GLU A 366 21.70 -17.25 -4.76
N GLU A 367 21.70 -17.30 -6.10
CA GLU A 367 22.92 -17.25 -6.91
C GLU A 367 23.76 -16.00 -6.61
N ARG A 368 23.11 -14.83 -6.63
CA ARG A 368 23.77 -13.54 -6.39
C ARG A 368 24.33 -13.42 -4.97
N SER A 369 23.57 -13.87 -3.98
CA SER A 369 24.01 -13.88 -2.59
C SER A 369 25.19 -14.83 -2.37
N SER A 370 25.14 -16.03 -2.92
CA SER A 370 26.24 -17.02 -2.86
C SER A 370 27.53 -16.51 -3.54
N ALA A 371 27.39 -15.67 -4.56
CA ALA A 371 28.52 -14.97 -5.21
C ALA A 371 29.01 -13.75 -4.42
N GLY A 372 28.50 -13.47 -3.22
CA GLY A 372 28.86 -12.32 -2.39
C GLY A 372 28.34 -10.97 -2.91
N ARG A 373 27.32 -10.98 -3.76
CA ARG A 373 26.69 -9.80 -4.38
C ARG A 373 25.18 -9.87 -4.27
N PRO A 374 24.60 -9.81 -3.04
CA PRO A 374 23.17 -9.89 -2.83
C PRO A 374 22.40 -8.88 -3.69
N LEU A 375 21.22 -9.28 -4.16
CA LEU A 375 20.32 -8.37 -4.87
C LEU A 375 19.98 -7.17 -4.00
N THR A 376 19.79 -6.02 -4.63
CA THR A 376 19.27 -4.81 -3.99
C THR A 376 17.93 -4.48 -4.61
N ILE A 377 16.87 -4.53 -3.81
CA ILE A 377 15.48 -4.27 -4.20
C ILE A 377 15.05 -2.96 -3.54
N ALA A 378 14.59 -1.99 -4.32
CA ALA A 378 14.06 -0.76 -3.76
C ALA A 378 12.61 -0.94 -3.28
N ALA A 379 12.30 -0.30 -2.14
CA ALA A 379 10.95 -0.16 -1.60
C ALA A 379 10.67 1.33 -1.28
N PRO A 380 9.38 1.78 -1.25
CA PRO A 380 9.08 3.21 -1.11
C PRO A 380 9.58 3.82 0.20
N GLN A 381 9.16 3.24 1.31
CA GLN A 381 9.53 3.62 2.66
C GLN A 381 9.22 2.46 3.60
N LYS A 382 9.99 2.33 4.68
CA LYS A 382 9.74 1.31 5.70
C LYS A 382 8.34 1.45 6.29
N GLY A 383 7.61 0.34 6.30
CA GLY A 383 6.20 0.28 6.76
C GLY A 383 5.17 0.73 5.72
N SER A 384 5.56 0.99 4.46
CA SER A 384 4.62 1.04 3.34
C SER A 384 4.06 -0.36 3.07
N ILE A 385 2.94 -0.46 2.35
CA ILE A 385 2.34 -1.76 2.01
C ILE A 385 3.34 -2.63 1.22
N GLN A 386 4.04 -2.04 0.26
CA GLN A 386 5.02 -2.72 -0.58
C GLN A 386 6.20 -3.25 0.25
N ASP A 387 6.67 -2.48 1.24
CA ASP A 387 7.72 -2.93 2.17
C ASP A 387 7.25 -4.11 3.02
N VAL A 388 6.03 -4.03 3.58
CA VAL A 388 5.47 -5.12 4.40
C VAL A 388 5.37 -6.41 3.59
N MET A 389 4.80 -6.34 2.39
CA MET A 389 4.61 -7.51 1.53
C MET A 389 5.93 -8.10 1.05
N LEU A 390 6.86 -7.25 0.56
CA LEU A 390 8.19 -7.71 0.11
C LEU A 390 8.97 -8.38 1.25
N ARG A 391 9.01 -7.74 2.41
CA ARG A 391 9.76 -8.30 3.56
C ARG A 391 9.13 -9.60 4.03
N TYR A 392 7.81 -9.69 4.05
CA TYR A 392 7.11 -10.91 4.44
C TYR A 392 7.38 -12.04 3.44
N ALA A 393 7.28 -11.77 2.13
CA ALA A 393 7.59 -12.74 1.08
C ALA A 393 9.06 -13.22 1.11
N LEU A 394 10.01 -12.31 1.35
CA LEU A 394 11.42 -12.66 1.50
C LEU A 394 11.67 -13.55 2.73
N GLN A 395 11.05 -13.22 3.88
CA GLN A 395 11.20 -14.01 5.11
C GLN A 395 10.55 -15.38 4.99
N ASP A 396 9.36 -15.49 4.40
CA ASP A 396 8.67 -16.74 4.12
C ASP A 396 9.53 -17.66 3.23
N SER A 397 10.24 -17.07 2.26
CA SER A 397 11.18 -17.78 1.39
C SER A 397 12.58 -18.01 2.03
N GLY A 398 12.76 -17.68 3.29
CA GLY A 398 13.99 -17.93 4.06
C GLY A 398 15.14 -16.96 3.79
N PHE A 399 14.92 -15.81 3.17
CA PHE A 399 15.96 -14.80 2.93
C PHE A 399 16.23 -13.94 4.18
N ALA A 400 17.50 -13.69 4.46
CA ALA A 400 17.91 -12.65 5.38
C ALA A 400 17.81 -11.28 4.71
N ILE A 401 17.25 -10.29 5.40
CA ILE A 401 17.04 -8.94 4.87
C ILE A 401 18.06 -7.99 5.48
N THR A 402 18.78 -7.25 4.61
CA THR A 402 19.65 -6.14 5.01
C THR A 402 19.02 -4.83 4.55
N GLU A 403 18.68 -3.96 5.50
CA GLU A 403 18.16 -2.62 5.20
C GLU A 403 19.31 -1.65 4.83
N ARG A 404 19.10 -0.81 3.80
CA ARG A 404 20.07 0.19 3.31
C ARG A 404 19.44 1.56 3.16
#